data_7d74e402586ca026fa76a08e8e21d340
#
_entry.id   7d74e402586ca026fa76a08e8e21d340
#
_cell.length_a   1.000
_cell.length_b   1.000
_cell.length_c   1.000
_cell.angle_alpha   90.00
_cell.angle_beta   90.00
_cell.angle_gamma   90.00
#
_symmetry.space_group_name_H-M   'P 1'
#
loop_
_entity.id
_entity.type
_entity.pdbx_description
1 polymer ?
#
loop_
_entity_poly.entity_id
_entity_poly.type
_entity_poly.pdbx_seq_one_letter_code
_entity_poly.pdbx_strand_id
1 'polypeptide(L)'
;MSGKPAARLGDPTACPQKGHGTNPVVTGSADVLIDGVPAARMGDTTACGSSLVGGVASTVLINGKPAALLGSTGNHGNVVIAASGTVLIGG
;
A
#
# COMPACT_ATOMS: atom_id res chain seq x y z
N MET A 1 -0.21 21.09 2.75
CA MET A 1 -0.71 20.03 3.08
C MET A 1 -0.66 19.02 2.20
N SER A 2 -0.37 17.94 2.52
CA SER A 2 -0.02 17.01 1.58
C SER A 2 -0.49 15.68 1.97
N GLY A 3 -1.68 15.40 1.82
CA GLY A 3 -2.20 14.06 1.93
C GLY A 3 -1.89 13.27 0.67
N LYS A 4 -1.67 11.99 0.82
CA LYS A 4 -1.51 11.07 -0.30
C LYS A 4 -2.60 10.01 -0.23
N PRO A 5 -3.10 9.54 -1.38
CA PRO A 5 -4.11 8.49 -1.39
C PRO A 5 -3.68 7.27 -0.59
N ALA A 6 -4.58 6.77 0.24
CA ALA A 6 -4.31 5.58 1.06
C ALA A 6 -4.38 4.32 0.22
N ALA A 7 -3.40 3.44 0.37
CA ALA A 7 -3.38 2.16 -0.34
C ALA A 7 -4.26 1.12 0.36
N ARG A 8 -4.83 0.20 -0.41
CA ARG A 8 -5.79 -0.79 0.08
C ARG A 8 -5.49 -2.15 -0.52
N LEU A 9 -6.10 -3.17 0.08
CA LEU A 9 -6.10 -4.51 -0.50
C LEU A 9 -6.65 -4.42 -1.93
N GLY A 10 -5.98 -5.03 -2.88
CA GLY A 10 -6.38 -5.03 -4.28
C GLY A 10 -5.80 -3.89 -5.09
N ASP A 11 -5.21 -2.88 -4.45
CA ASP A 11 -4.59 -1.79 -5.19
C ASP A 11 -3.35 -2.29 -5.93
N PRO A 12 -3.16 -1.84 -7.18
CA PRO A 12 -2.08 -2.38 -8.00
C PRO A 12 -0.72 -1.79 -7.66
N THR A 13 0.31 -2.62 -7.78
CA THR A 13 1.69 -2.19 -7.71
C THR A 13 2.39 -2.56 -9.02
N ALA A 14 3.28 -1.71 -9.50
CA ALA A 14 4.10 -2.01 -10.67
C ALA A 14 5.44 -2.55 -10.19
N CYS A 15 5.75 -3.78 -10.55
CA CYS A 15 6.97 -4.45 -10.11
C CYS A 15 7.98 -4.51 -11.25
N PRO A 16 9.22 -4.02 -11.06
CA PRO A 16 10.22 -4.04 -12.12
C PRO A 16 10.88 -5.41 -12.33
N GLN A 17 10.59 -6.36 -11.46
CA GLN A 17 11.16 -7.71 -11.60
C GLN A 17 10.62 -8.37 -12.86
N LYS A 18 11.49 -9.02 -13.60
CA LYS A 18 11.11 -9.66 -14.84
C LYS A 18 10.00 -10.68 -14.61
N GLY A 19 8.94 -10.57 -15.38
CA GLY A 19 7.80 -11.47 -15.31
C GLY A 19 6.80 -11.13 -14.23
N HIS A 20 7.06 -10.12 -13.37
CA HIS A 20 6.12 -9.78 -12.31
C HIS A 20 5.01 -8.83 -12.76
N GLY A 21 5.33 -7.87 -13.60
CA GLY A 21 4.34 -6.92 -14.13
C GLY A 21 3.63 -6.14 -13.04
N THR A 22 2.31 -6.02 -13.17
CA THR A 22 1.47 -5.32 -12.20
C THR A 22 0.83 -6.34 -11.26
N ASN A 23 0.97 -6.12 -9.97
CA ASN A 23 0.50 -7.03 -8.95
C ASN A 23 -0.31 -6.30 -7.88
N PRO A 24 -1.47 -6.83 -7.47
CA PRO A 24 -2.25 -6.21 -6.42
C PRO A 24 -1.66 -6.49 -5.04
N VAL A 25 -1.98 -5.62 -4.08
CA VAL A 25 -1.77 -5.88 -2.67
C VAL A 25 -2.74 -6.98 -2.26
N VAL A 26 -2.26 -8.03 -1.61
CA VAL A 26 -3.07 -9.20 -1.29
C VAL A 26 -3.32 -9.39 0.21
N THR A 27 -2.72 -8.57 1.07
CA THR A 27 -3.03 -8.59 2.51
C THR A 27 -3.29 -7.17 2.99
N GLY A 28 -4.06 -7.04 4.06
CA GLY A 28 -4.39 -5.75 4.63
C GLY A 28 -4.94 -5.90 6.04
N SER A 29 -5.37 -4.78 6.62
CA SER A 29 -5.93 -4.76 7.97
C SER A 29 -7.24 -5.54 8.05
N ALA A 30 -7.40 -6.33 9.10
CA ALA A 30 -8.66 -6.99 9.37
C ALA A 30 -9.68 -6.05 10.01
N ASP A 31 -9.21 -4.92 10.56
CA ASP A 31 -10.04 -4.02 11.35
C ASP A 31 -10.32 -2.67 10.72
N VAL A 32 -9.39 -2.18 9.91
CA VAL A 32 -9.46 -0.83 9.34
C VAL A 32 -9.75 -0.92 7.86
N LEU A 33 -10.85 -0.29 7.44
CA LEU A 33 -11.26 -0.30 6.05
C LEU A 33 -11.12 1.10 5.46
N ILE A 34 -10.72 1.16 4.21
CA ILE A 34 -10.67 2.39 3.42
C ILE A 34 -11.55 2.14 2.20
N ASP A 35 -12.60 2.93 2.05
CA ASP A 35 -13.61 2.73 0.99
C ASP A 35 -14.21 1.31 1.04
N GLY A 36 -14.36 0.77 2.25
CA GLY A 36 -14.92 -0.57 2.43
C GLY A 36 -13.96 -1.72 2.15
N VAL A 37 -12.67 -1.42 1.95
CA VAL A 37 -11.64 -2.41 1.60
C VAL A 37 -10.53 -2.37 2.65
N PRO A 38 -9.98 -3.52 3.06
CA PRO A 38 -8.91 -3.52 4.06
C PRO A 38 -7.77 -2.58 3.71
N ALA A 39 -7.35 -1.75 4.66
CA ALA A 39 -6.26 -0.81 4.48
C ALA A 39 -4.93 -1.55 4.39
N ALA A 40 -4.06 -1.12 3.48
CA ALA A 40 -2.72 -1.68 3.35
C ALA A 40 -1.76 -0.99 4.32
N ARG A 41 -0.77 -1.73 4.81
CA ARG A 41 0.18 -1.24 5.80
C ARG A 41 1.58 -1.72 5.44
N MET A 42 2.58 -1.12 6.08
CA MET A 42 3.95 -1.63 5.97
C MET A 42 3.96 -3.11 6.37
N GLY A 43 4.60 -3.94 5.55
CA GLY A 43 4.66 -5.37 5.77
C GLY A 43 3.58 -6.15 5.02
N ASP A 44 2.55 -5.49 4.49
CA ASP A 44 1.56 -6.18 3.68
C ASP A 44 2.20 -6.59 2.35
N THR A 45 1.70 -7.67 1.79
CA THR A 45 2.34 -8.32 0.65
C THR A 45 1.57 -8.12 -0.64
N THR A 46 2.27 -8.27 -1.75
CA THR A 46 1.67 -8.23 -3.08
C THR A 46 1.68 -9.63 -3.69
N ALA A 47 0.93 -9.81 -4.77
CA ALA A 47 0.80 -11.12 -5.40
C ALA A 47 2.13 -11.71 -5.88
N CYS A 48 3.12 -10.86 -6.16
CA CYS A 48 4.43 -11.34 -6.59
C CYS A 48 5.37 -11.70 -5.42
N GLY A 49 4.88 -11.62 -4.19
CA GLY A 49 5.68 -11.96 -3.02
C GLY A 49 6.48 -10.79 -2.43
N SER A 50 6.30 -9.58 -2.95
CA SER A 50 6.96 -8.41 -2.39
C SER A 50 6.22 -7.94 -1.14
N SER A 51 6.96 -7.38 -0.18
CA SER A 51 6.36 -6.74 1.00
C SER A 51 6.55 -5.24 0.93
N LEU A 52 5.54 -4.48 1.36
CA LEU A 52 5.63 -3.03 1.39
C LEU A 52 6.59 -2.62 2.51
N VAL A 53 7.63 -1.86 2.17
CA VAL A 53 8.69 -1.55 3.12
C VAL A 53 9.07 -0.07 3.18
N GLY A 54 8.68 0.75 2.22
CA GLY A 54 9.07 2.15 2.19
C GLY A 54 7.99 3.06 1.64
N GLY A 55 8.20 4.37 1.74
CA GLY A 55 7.24 5.34 1.26
C GLY A 55 5.92 5.32 2.00
N VAL A 56 5.93 4.85 3.24
CA VAL A 56 4.73 4.73 4.07
C VAL A 56 4.56 5.97 4.94
N ALA A 57 3.37 6.13 5.54
CA ALA A 57 3.11 7.25 6.42
C ALA A 57 4.00 7.20 7.65
N SER A 58 4.55 8.34 8.05
CA SER A 58 5.41 8.41 9.22
C SER A 58 4.63 8.64 10.51
N THR A 59 3.41 9.15 10.42
CA THR A 59 2.62 9.54 11.58
C THR A 59 1.30 8.82 11.72
N VAL A 60 0.86 8.07 10.72
CA VAL A 60 -0.40 7.34 10.76
C VAL A 60 -0.14 5.85 10.79
N LEU A 61 -0.61 5.21 11.85
CA LEU A 61 -0.45 3.78 12.03
C LEU A 61 -1.80 3.09 11.90
N ILE A 62 -1.79 1.93 11.26
CA ILE A 62 -2.95 1.05 11.15
C ILE A 62 -2.56 -0.26 11.79
N ASN A 63 -3.22 -0.62 12.87
CA ASN A 63 -2.89 -1.80 13.68
C ASN A 63 -1.42 -1.77 14.14
N GLY A 64 -0.91 -0.56 14.46
CA GLY A 64 0.46 -0.39 14.92
C GLY A 64 1.52 -0.38 13.82
N LYS A 65 1.11 -0.38 12.55
CA LYS A 65 2.05 -0.39 11.42
C LYS A 65 1.83 0.85 10.56
N PRO A 66 2.89 1.47 10.03
CA PRO A 66 2.73 2.63 9.15
C PRO A 66 1.81 2.34 7.97
N ALA A 67 0.89 3.27 7.70
CA ALA A 67 -0.06 3.11 6.60
C ALA A 67 0.65 3.17 5.25
N ALA A 68 0.26 2.32 4.32
CA ALA A 68 0.77 2.37 2.95
C ALA A 68 -0.01 3.40 2.14
N LEU A 69 0.66 4.01 1.20
CA LEU A 69 0.16 5.15 0.43
C LEU A 69 0.44 4.93 -1.05
N LEU A 70 -0.19 5.74 -1.89
CA LEU A 70 0.21 5.84 -3.28
C LEU A 70 1.70 6.18 -3.32
N GLY A 71 2.48 5.44 -4.08
CA GLY A 71 3.93 5.63 -4.16
C GLY A 71 4.72 4.81 -3.15
N SER A 72 4.06 4.10 -2.22
CA SER A 72 4.77 3.19 -1.32
C SER A 72 5.48 2.11 -2.12
N THR A 73 6.64 1.68 -1.63
CA THR A 73 7.50 0.74 -2.35
C THR A 73 7.59 -0.59 -1.65
N GLY A 74 7.78 -1.64 -2.44
CA GLY A 74 8.00 -2.97 -1.92
C GLY A 74 9.46 -3.39 -2.04
N ASN A 75 9.82 -4.50 -1.41
CA ASN A 75 11.20 -4.96 -1.40
C ASN A 75 11.67 -5.54 -2.74
N HIS A 76 10.77 -5.70 -3.71
CA HIS A 76 11.16 -6.02 -5.09
C HIS A 76 11.42 -4.76 -5.91
N GLY A 77 11.26 -3.58 -5.33
CA GLY A 77 11.34 -2.31 -6.05
C GLY A 77 10.03 -1.90 -6.69
N ASN A 78 8.95 -2.64 -6.42
CA ASN A 78 7.62 -2.29 -6.95
C ASN A 78 7.06 -1.07 -6.23
N VAL A 79 6.12 -0.39 -6.88
CA VAL A 79 5.54 0.87 -6.40
C VAL A 79 4.02 0.78 -6.50
N VAL A 80 3.32 1.26 -5.48
CA VAL A 80 1.85 1.37 -5.51
C VAL A 80 1.48 2.44 -6.52
N ILE A 81 0.73 2.07 -7.56
CA ILE A 81 0.42 2.97 -8.67
C ILE A 81 -1.02 3.47 -8.70
N ALA A 82 -1.88 2.95 -7.83
CA ALA A 82 -3.23 3.46 -7.65
C ALA A 82 -3.67 3.19 -6.21
N ALA A 83 -4.53 4.03 -5.68
CA ALA A 83 -4.97 3.95 -4.29
C ALA A 83 -6.33 4.66 -4.15
N SER A 84 -6.79 4.86 -2.92
CA SER A 84 -8.11 5.47 -2.68
C SER A 84 -8.27 6.79 -3.41
N GLY A 85 -9.42 6.99 -4.02
CA GLY A 85 -9.77 8.27 -4.64
C GLY A 85 -10.39 9.26 -3.64
N THR A 86 -10.68 8.82 -2.41
CA THR A 86 -11.41 9.65 -1.44
C THR A 86 -10.73 9.79 -0.09
N VAL A 87 -9.81 8.91 0.26
CA VAL A 87 -9.13 8.95 1.56
C VAL A 87 -7.68 9.31 1.39
N LEU A 88 -7.27 10.41 1.99
CA LEU A 88 -5.89 10.88 1.98
C LEU A 88 -5.29 10.75 3.37
N ILE A 89 -4.04 10.33 3.42
CA ILE A 89 -3.30 10.20 4.67
C ILE A 89 -2.11 11.14 4.60
N GLY A 90 -1.93 11.94 5.64
CA GLY A 90 -0.79 12.84 5.75
C GLY A 90 0.51 12.09 6.01
N GLY A 91 1.55 12.74 5.84
CA GLY A 91 2.84 12.21 6.15
C GLY A 91 3.71 11.92 5.01
#